data_1402a4ade84418f3a153ac6c8c561cf4
#
_entry.id   1402a4ade84418f3a153ac6c8c561cf4
#
_cell.length_a   1.000
_cell.length_b   1.000
_cell.length_c   1.000
_cell.angle_alpha   90.00
_cell.angle_beta   90.00
_cell.angle_gamma   90.00
#
_symmetry.space_group_name_H-M   'P 1'
#
loop_
_entity.id
_entity.type
_entity.pdbx_description
1 polymer ?
#
loop_
_entity_poly.entity_id
_entity_poly.type
_entity_poly.pdbx_seq_one_letter_code
_entity_poly.pdbx_strand_id
1 'polypeptide(L)'
;MTTLPEHVVSNAEDLLEAAREAAHKAHCPYSNFHVGAAVRCTDGTVVSGCNVENASFGLTICAERVALFSCVAQGLKPLELAVSCVDALDDAPPTSRMPCGACRQVMQELLPAGAGIHIDGVGTKRLAELLPDAFSLDDCENSSEDSNNQ
;
A
#
# COMPACT_ATOMS: atom_id res chain seq x y z
N MET A 1 22.64 -18.64 8.79
CA MET A 1 22.49 -18.06 7.44
C MET A 1 21.37 -18.78 6.74
N THR A 2 20.16 -18.26 6.81
CA THR A 2 19.03 -18.84 6.10
C THR A 2 18.93 -18.10 4.77
N THR A 3 19.38 -18.75 3.72
CA THR A 3 19.21 -18.29 2.35
C THR A 3 17.72 -18.20 2.04
N LEU A 4 17.26 -17.01 1.65
CA LEU A 4 15.93 -16.84 1.07
C LEU A 4 15.83 -17.74 -0.17
N PRO A 5 14.68 -18.42 -0.40
CA PRO A 5 14.52 -19.22 -1.60
C PRO A 5 14.61 -18.32 -2.82
N GLU A 6 15.59 -18.60 -3.68
CA GLU A 6 15.68 -18.09 -5.03
C GLU A 6 14.43 -18.56 -5.79
N HIS A 7 13.71 -17.65 -6.41
CA HIS A 7 12.52 -17.74 -7.24
C HIS A 7 11.17 -17.34 -6.59
N VAL A 8 11.13 -16.18 -5.95
CA VAL A 8 9.95 -15.34 -6.06
C VAL A 8 10.34 -14.18 -6.98
N VAL A 9 10.28 -14.42 -8.27
CA VAL A 9 10.21 -13.30 -9.23
C VAL A 9 8.91 -12.60 -8.89
N SER A 10 9.02 -11.49 -8.17
CA SER A 10 7.89 -10.62 -7.90
C SER A 10 7.33 -10.16 -9.25
N ASN A 11 6.24 -10.80 -9.70
CA ASN A 11 5.56 -10.37 -10.88
C ASN A 11 4.58 -9.26 -10.48
N ALA A 12 4.96 -8.02 -10.76
CA ALA A 12 4.12 -6.86 -10.48
C ALA A 12 2.75 -6.97 -11.17
N GLU A 13 2.69 -7.62 -12.34
CA GLU A 13 1.45 -7.79 -13.07
C GLU A 13 0.45 -8.70 -12.34
N ASP A 14 0.90 -9.80 -11.72
CA ASP A 14 0.03 -10.67 -10.93
C ASP A 14 -0.57 -9.91 -9.75
N LEU A 15 0.20 -9.02 -9.14
CA LEU A 15 -0.26 -8.21 -8.02
C LEU A 15 -1.25 -7.12 -8.50
N LEU A 16 -0.99 -6.52 -9.66
CA LEU A 16 -1.91 -5.57 -10.29
C LEU A 16 -3.23 -6.25 -10.69
N GLU A 17 -3.20 -7.47 -11.19
CA GLU A 17 -4.42 -8.23 -11.51
C GLU A 17 -5.25 -8.46 -10.24
N ALA A 18 -4.64 -8.87 -9.15
CA ALA A 18 -5.33 -9.03 -7.86
C ALA A 18 -5.95 -7.70 -7.37
N ALA A 19 -5.29 -6.57 -7.61
CA ALA A 19 -5.82 -5.25 -7.29
C ALA A 19 -7.03 -4.89 -8.17
N ARG A 20 -6.97 -5.17 -9.47
CA ARG A 20 -8.11 -4.96 -10.40
C ARG A 20 -9.32 -5.78 -9.99
N GLU A 21 -9.13 -7.07 -9.67
CA GLU A 21 -10.21 -7.92 -9.18
C GLU A 21 -10.82 -7.40 -7.87
N ALA A 22 -9.99 -6.94 -6.93
CA ALA A 22 -10.46 -6.38 -5.67
C ALA A 22 -11.31 -5.12 -5.87
N ALA A 23 -11.00 -4.30 -6.88
CA ALA A 23 -11.74 -3.07 -7.18
C ALA A 23 -13.23 -3.34 -7.45
N HIS A 24 -13.57 -4.48 -8.05
CA HIS A 24 -14.97 -4.84 -8.34
C HIS A 24 -15.82 -5.08 -7.09
N LYS A 25 -15.19 -5.24 -5.91
CA LYS A 25 -15.86 -5.42 -4.61
C LYS A 25 -16.04 -4.11 -3.86
N ALA A 26 -15.58 -2.99 -4.41
CA ALA A 26 -15.61 -1.69 -3.75
C ALA A 26 -17.03 -1.29 -3.34
N HIS A 27 -17.13 -0.73 -2.13
CA HIS A 27 -18.36 -0.07 -1.67
C HIS A 27 -18.20 1.44 -1.89
N CYS A 28 -18.64 1.93 -3.05
CA CYS A 28 -18.45 3.32 -3.46
C CYS A 28 -19.74 3.97 -4.02
N PRO A 29 -20.84 3.96 -3.24
CA PRO A 29 -22.15 4.44 -3.71
C PRO A 29 -22.20 5.95 -3.95
N TYR A 30 -21.25 6.71 -3.41
CA TYR A 30 -21.21 8.17 -3.54
C TYR A 30 -20.41 8.63 -4.76
N SER A 31 -19.22 8.03 -4.97
CA SER A 31 -18.33 8.43 -6.06
C SER A 31 -18.49 7.60 -7.33
N ASN A 32 -18.97 6.36 -7.22
CA ASN A 32 -18.92 5.32 -8.26
C ASN A 32 -17.50 5.08 -8.79
N PHE A 33 -16.47 5.36 -7.99
CA PHE A 33 -15.07 5.21 -8.35
C PHE A 33 -14.47 4.01 -7.60
N HIS A 34 -14.25 2.92 -8.32
CA HIS A 34 -13.80 1.65 -7.78
C HIS A 34 -12.28 1.59 -7.75
N VAL A 35 -11.73 1.40 -6.57
CA VAL A 35 -10.30 1.23 -6.35
C VAL A 35 -10.05 -0.11 -5.65
N GLY A 36 -9.10 -0.85 -6.15
CA GLY A 36 -8.60 -2.06 -5.52
C GLY A 36 -7.13 -1.94 -5.18
N ALA A 37 -6.72 -2.65 -4.16
CA ALA A 37 -5.33 -2.80 -3.79
C ALA A 37 -5.03 -4.26 -3.45
N ALA A 38 -3.79 -4.67 -3.68
CA ALA A 38 -3.28 -5.97 -3.28
C ALA A 38 -1.90 -5.80 -2.65
N VAL A 39 -1.67 -6.50 -1.56
CA VAL A 39 -0.42 -6.49 -0.82
C VAL A 39 0.18 -7.89 -0.88
N ARG A 40 1.40 -8.00 -1.37
CA ARG A 40 2.19 -9.22 -1.24
C ARG A 40 2.92 -9.19 0.08
N CYS A 41 2.81 -10.28 0.82
CA CYS A 41 3.48 -10.46 2.10
C CYS A 41 4.79 -11.23 1.93
N THR A 42 5.64 -11.19 2.96
CA THR A 42 6.98 -11.82 2.94
C THR A 42 6.93 -13.33 2.76
N ASP A 43 5.82 -13.98 3.13
CA ASP A 43 5.59 -15.42 2.93
C ASP A 43 4.98 -15.77 1.56
N GLY A 44 4.77 -14.78 0.69
CA GLY A 44 4.15 -14.93 -0.62
C GLY A 44 2.63 -14.79 -0.63
N THR A 45 1.97 -14.71 0.52
CA THR A 45 0.52 -14.48 0.60
C THR A 45 0.15 -13.15 -0.02
N VAL A 46 -0.96 -13.10 -0.75
CA VAL A 46 -1.54 -11.87 -1.30
C VAL A 46 -2.83 -11.55 -0.57
N VAL A 47 -2.91 -10.33 -0.02
CA VAL A 47 -4.08 -9.81 0.68
C VAL A 47 -4.63 -8.63 -0.09
N SER A 48 -5.90 -8.71 -0.46
CA SER A 48 -6.58 -7.68 -1.25
C SER A 48 -7.46 -6.78 -0.39
N GLY A 49 -7.71 -5.57 -0.88
CA GLY A 49 -8.64 -4.62 -0.32
C GLY A 49 -9.28 -3.76 -1.40
N CYS A 50 -10.39 -3.14 -1.07
CA CYS A 50 -11.09 -2.19 -1.93
C CYS A 50 -11.48 -0.96 -1.13
N ASN A 51 -11.81 0.15 -1.80
CA ASN A 51 -12.31 1.32 -1.10
C ASN A 51 -13.70 1.07 -0.52
N VAL A 52 -13.91 1.57 0.69
CA VAL A 52 -15.17 1.48 1.44
C VAL A 52 -15.59 2.88 1.84
N GLU A 53 -16.56 3.40 1.13
CA GLU A 53 -17.12 4.73 1.40
C GLU A 53 -18.15 4.71 2.52
N ASN A 54 -18.36 5.86 3.12
CA ASN A 54 -19.32 6.06 4.20
C ASN A 54 -20.06 7.38 3.95
N ALA A 55 -21.33 7.44 4.35
CA ALA A 55 -22.10 8.68 4.35
C ALA A 55 -21.41 9.78 5.18
N SER A 56 -20.73 9.41 6.23
CA SER A 56 -19.75 10.26 6.91
C SER A 56 -18.42 10.19 6.16
N PHE A 57 -18.17 11.14 5.28
CA PHE A 57 -17.04 11.10 4.33
C PHE A 57 -15.67 10.94 5.00
N GLY A 58 -15.50 11.48 6.19
CA GLY A 58 -14.27 11.31 6.97
C GLY A 58 -13.99 9.86 7.41
N LEU A 59 -14.96 8.97 7.34
CA LEU A 59 -14.82 7.54 7.67
C LEU A 59 -14.53 6.67 6.45
N THR A 60 -14.55 7.21 5.26
CA THR A 60 -14.17 6.49 4.03
C THR A 60 -12.73 5.98 4.12
N ILE A 61 -12.52 4.72 3.78
CA ILE A 61 -11.19 4.10 3.77
C ILE A 61 -10.80 3.72 2.35
N CYS A 62 -9.58 4.11 1.95
CA CYS A 62 -9.02 3.74 0.66
C CYS A 62 -8.64 2.25 0.62
N ALA A 63 -8.62 1.69 -0.58
CA ALA A 63 -8.31 0.28 -0.84
C ALA A 63 -6.97 -0.16 -0.24
N GLU A 64 -5.94 0.68 -0.35
CA GLU A 64 -4.59 0.41 0.13
C GLU A 64 -4.57 0.20 1.66
N ARG A 65 -5.29 1.05 2.41
CA ARG A 65 -5.37 0.91 3.87
C ARG A 65 -6.18 -0.31 4.27
N VAL A 66 -7.26 -0.64 3.56
CA VAL A 66 -8.02 -1.88 3.80
C VAL A 66 -7.12 -3.10 3.63
N ALA A 67 -6.34 -3.17 2.56
CA ALA A 67 -5.42 -4.28 2.32
C ALA A 67 -4.31 -4.37 3.38
N LEU A 68 -3.65 -3.26 3.69
CA LEU A 68 -2.57 -3.19 4.67
C LEU A 68 -3.04 -3.55 6.08
N PHE A 69 -4.17 -3.01 6.51
CA PHE A 69 -4.74 -3.31 7.83
C PHE A 69 -5.18 -4.78 7.93
N SER A 70 -5.68 -5.33 6.83
CA SER A 70 -6.02 -6.76 6.76
C SER A 70 -4.79 -7.66 6.89
N CYS A 71 -3.64 -7.27 6.32
CA CYS A 71 -2.38 -7.98 6.52
C CYS A 71 -2.00 -8.02 8.01
N VAL A 72 -2.03 -6.87 8.67
CA VAL A 72 -1.71 -6.76 10.10
C VAL A 72 -2.66 -7.59 10.94
N ALA A 73 -3.97 -7.53 10.67
CA ALA A 73 -4.99 -8.29 11.38
C ALA A 73 -4.81 -9.81 11.24
N GLN A 74 -4.20 -10.27 10.15
CA GLN A 74 -3.89 -11.68 9.90
C GLN A 74 -2.49 -12.10 10.40
N GLY A 75 -1.73 -11.20 11.01
CA GLY A 75 -0.37 -11.48 11.48
C GLY A 75 0.66 -11.61 10.35
N LEU A 76 0.33 -11.10 9.16
CA LEU A 76 1.20 -11.15 7.98
C LEU A 76 2.09 -9.90 7.91
N LYS A 77 3.22 -10.02 7.22
CA LYS A 77 4.18 -8.92 7.04
C LYS A 77 4.11 -8.41 5.60
N PRO A 78 3.60 -7.19 5.37
CA PRO A 78 3.56 -6.58 4.04
C PRO A 78 4.96 -6.39 3.44
N LEU A 79 5.11 -6.60 2.14
CA LEU A 79 6.36 -6.47 1.40
C LEU A 79 6.27 -5.45 0.27
N GLU A 80 5.23 -5.51 -0.54
CA GLU A 80 4.97 -4.62 -1.67
C GLU A 80 3.47 -4.47 -1.90
N LEU A 81 3.07 -3.42 -2.61
CA LEU A 81 1.66 -3.09 -2.82
C LEU A 81 1.39 -2.72 -4.27
N ALA A 82 0.25 -3.17 -4.79
CA ALA A 82 -0.33 -2.69 -6.03
C ALA A 82 -1.66 -1.99 -5.79
N VAL A 83 -1.94 -0.94 -6.56
CA VAL A 83 -3.20 -0.21 -6.55
C VAL A 83 -3.73 -0.03 -7.98
N SER A 84 -5.02 -0.24 -8.16
CA SER A 84 -5.71 -0.05 -9.43
C SER A 84 -6.99 0.76 -9.25
N CYS A 85 -7.09 1.84 -10.03
CA CYS A 85 -8.28 2.69 -10.14
C CYS A 85 -8.96 2.32 -11.47
N VAL A 86 -9.82 1.31 -11.46
CA VAL A 86 -10.38 0.71 -12.70
C VAL A 86 -11.30 1.65 -13.47
N ASP A 87 -11.86 2.66 -12.84
CA ASP A 87 -12.72 3.67 -13.49
C ASP A 87 -11.96 4.92 -13.94
N ALA A 88 -10.66 4.97 -13.74
CA ALA A 88 -9.86 6.09 -14.22
C ALA A 88 -9.79 6.08 -15.76
N LEU A 89 -10.09 7.23 -16.37
CA LEU A 89 -10.05 7.36 -17.83
C LEU A 89 -8.62 7.19 -18.35
N ASP A 90 -8.47 6.70 -19.57
CA ASP A 90 -7.15 6.45 -20.17
C ASP A 90 -6.31 7.72 -20.32
N ASP A 91 -6.96 8.85 -20.57
CA ASP A 91 -6.35 10.16 -20.70
C ASP A 91 -6.25 10.95 -19.38
N ALA A 92 -6.71 10.36 -18.26
CA ALA A 92 -6.60 10.98 -16.95
C ALA A 92 -5.13 11.16 -16.53
N PRO A 93 -4.80 12.28 -15.85
CA PRO A 93 -3.44 12.50 -15.41
C PRO A 93 -2.99 11.39 -14.43
N PRO A 94 -1.70 11.00 -14.43
CA PRO A 94 -1.19 9.97 -13.53
C PRO A 94 -1.52 10.22 -12.06
N THR A 95 -1.63 11.48 -11.65
CA THR A 95 -1.97 11.90 -10.29
C THR A 95 -3.35 11.42 -9.82
N SER A 96 -4.28 11.14 -10.74
CA SER A 96 -5.62 10.59 -10.42
C SER A 96 -5.58 9.14 -9.96
N ARG A 97 -4.47 8.45 -10.18
CA ARG A 97 -4.26 7.02 -9.85
C ARG A 97 -3.32 6.82 -8.66
N MET A 98 -2.71 7.90 -8.19
CA MET A 98 -1.73 7.84 -7.10
C MET A 98 -2.40 7.58 -5.75
N PRO A 99 -1.72 6.87 -4.83
CA PRO A 99 -2.19 6.74 -3.46
C PRO A 99 -2.24 8.11 -2.78
N CYS A 100 -3.28 8.34 -1.98
CA CYS A 100 -3.43 9.58 -1.21
C CYS A 100 -2.38 9.70 -0.10
N GLY A 101 -2.23 10.89 0.48
CA GLY A 101 -1.24 11.14 1.53
C GLY A 101 -1.41 10.26 2.77
N ALA A 102 -2.65 10.01 3.19
CA ALA A 102 -2.93 9.12 4.33
C ALA A 102 -2.48 7.68 4.04
N CYS A 103 -2.71 7.17 2.83
CA CYS A 103 -2.24 5.85 2.44
C CYS A 103 -0.72 5.77 2.39
N ARG A 104 -0.04 6.80 1.91
CA ARG A 104 1.42 6.87 1.89
C ARG A 104 2.02 6.82 3.29
N GLN A 105 1.42 7.51 4.26
CA GLN A 105 1.84 7.45 5.66
C GLN A 105 1.65 6.06 6.27
N VAL A 106 0.53 5.38 5.98
CA VAL A 106 0.32 4.00 6.42
C VAL A 106 1.30 3.03 5.76
N MET A 107 1.60 3.23 4.47
CA MET A 107 2.64 2.47 3.77
C MET A 107 4.01 2.67 4.43
N GLN A 108 4.36 3.88 4.83
CA GLN A 108 5.61 4.20 5.53
C GLN A 108 5.76 3.41 6.83
N GLU A 109 4.69 3.23 7.57
CA GLU A 109 4.68 2.47 8.83
C GLU A 109 4.84 0.96 8.62
N LEU A 110 4.17 0.41 7.59
CA LEU A 110 3.95 -1.02 7.47
C LEU A 110 4.81 -1.72 6.41
N LEU A 111 5.30 -1.00 5.40
CA LEU A 111 6.11 -1.56 4.31
C LEU A 111 7.60 -1.32 4.56
N PRO A 112 8.47 -2.20 4.07
CA PRO A 112 9.91 -1.94 4.11
C PRO A 112 10.29 -0.71 3.28
N ALA A 113 11.36 -0.02 3.67
CA ALA A 113 11.80 1.24 3.05
C ALA A 113 12.01 1.17 1.53
N GLY A 114 12.41 0.00 1.02
CA GLY A 114 12.61 -0.25 -0.41
C GLY A 114 11.39 -0.80 -1.15
N ALA A 115 10.22 -0.80 -0.52
CA ALA A 115 9.02 -1.40 -1.09
C ALA A 115 8.64 -0.80 -2.45
N GLY A 116 8.29 -1.67 -3.39
CA GLY A 116 7.69 -1.29 -4.66
C GLY A 116 6.20 -1.00 -4.48
N ILE A 117 5.78 0.15 -5.00
CA ILE A 117 4.37 0.53 -5.10
C ILE A 117 4.01 0.53 -6.57
N HIS A 118 3.23 -0.47 -6.98
CA HIS A 118 2.83 -0.69 -8.36
C HIS A 118 1.50 0.02 -8.63
N ILE A 119 1.51 1.03 -9.47
CA ILE A 119 0.33 1.86 -9.76
C ILE A 119 -0.14 1.56 -11.18
N ASP A 120 -1.34 1.00 -11.29
CA ASP A 120 -1.91 0.57 -12.56
C ASP A 120 -2.02 1.74 -13.55
N GLY A 121 -1.46 1.54 -14.74
CA GLY A 121 -1.39 2.57 -15.78
C GLY A 121 -0.35 3.66 -15.56
N VAL A 122 0.48 3.57 -14.51
CA VAL A 122 1.56 4.52 -14.22
C VAL A 122 2.93 3.85 -14.17
N GLY A 123 3.02 2.72 -13.47
CA GLY A 123 4.28 2.00 -13.26
C GLY A 123 4.62 1.86 -11.78
N THR A 124 5.85 1.44 -11.51
CA THR A 124 6.33 1.21 -10.14
C THR A 124 7.04 2.45 -9.60
N LYS A 125 6.68 2.83 -8.39
CA LYS A 125 7.35 3.87 -7.59
C LYS A 125 7.93 3.27 -6.33
N ARG A 126 8.97 3.90 -5.79
CA ARG A 126 9.43 3.60 -4.44
C ARG A 126 8.70 4.47 -3.43
N LEU A 127 8.47 3.94 -2.25
CA LEU A 127 7.78 4.70 -1.20
C LEU A 127 8.48 6.02 -0.87
N ALA A 128 9.82 6.05 -0.84
CA ALA A 128 10.59 7.26 -0.60
C ALA A 128 10.36 8.37 -1.67
N GLU A 129 9.97 7.99 -2.90
CA GLU A 129 9.59 8.96 -3.94
C GLU A 129 8.19 9.52 -3.71
N LEU A 130 7.30 8.73 -3.08
CA LEU A 130 5.91 9.10 -2.82
C LEU A 130 5.74 9.91 -1.54
N LEU A 131 6.61 9.72 -0.55
CA LEU A 131 6.56 10.41 0.74
C LEU A 131 7.99 10.76 1.20
N PRO A 132 8.62 11.78 0.59
CA PRO A 132 9.91 12.28 1.06
C PRO A 132 9.79 12.88 2.46
N ASP A 133 10.85 12.77 3.27
CA ASP A 133 10.88 13.29 4.65
C ASP A 133 9.69 12.82 5.50
N ALA A 134 9.37 11.53 5.39
CA ALA A 134 8.20 10.96 6.03
C ALA A 134 8.32 10.97 7.57
N PHE A 135 7.20 11.22 8.23
CA PHE A 135 7.13 11.11 9.68
C PHE A 135 7.36 9.66 10.14
N SER A 136 8.25 9.48 11.12
CA SER A 136 8.55 8.21 11.80
C SER A 136 8.89 8.47 13.26
N LEU A 137 8.60 7.50 14.13
CA LEU A 137 9.01 7.53 15.54
C LEU A 137 10.27 6.68 15.79
N ASP A 138 10.71 5.86 14.84
CA ASP A 138 11.85 4.96 15.03
C ASP A 138 13.16 5.70 15.36
N ASP A 139 13.33 6.93 14.87
CA ASP A 139 14.50 7.76 15.13
C ASP A 139 14.50 8.42 16.52
N CYS A 140 13.37 8.37 17.24
CA CYS A 140 13.24 8.99 18.57
C CYS A 140 13.75 8.10 19.70
N GLU A 141 13.82 6.78 19.52
CA GLU A 141 14.25 5.84 20.55
C GLU A 141 15.77 5.74 20.67
N ASN A 142 16.52 5.99 19.59
CA ASN A 142 18.00 5.90 19.59
C ASN A 142 18.72 7.12 20.20
N SER A 143 18.02 8.19 20.51
CA SER A 143 18.64 9.39 21.11
C SER A 143 18.67 9.40 22.64
N SER A 144 18.06 8.41 23.30
CA SER A 144 17.95 8.35 24.77
C SER A 144 18.96 7.44 25.47
N GLU A 145 19.76 6.65 24.75
CA GLU A 145 20.72 5.71 25.38
C GLU A 145 22.15 6.27 25.56
N ASP A 146 22.49 7.40 24.94
CA ASP A 146 23.85 7.96 25.03
C ASP A 146 24.08 8.98 26.17
N SER A 147 23.09 9.21 27.03
CA SER A 147 23.21 10.24 28.12
C SER A 147 23.58 9.71 29.51
N ASN A 148 23.82 8.41 29.66
CA ASN A 148 24.08 7.84 31.01
C ASN A 148 25.44 7.13 31.11
N ASN A 149 26.52 7.71 30.54
CA ASN A 149 27.86 7.24 30.85
C ASN A 149 28.87 8.38 30.90
N GLN A 150 28.75 9.22 31.93
CA GLN A 150 29.84 10.05 32.47
C GLN A 150 29.83 10.06 34.00
#